data_64993d916fde20a2bac4eb24918460cc
#
_entry.id   64993d916fde20a2bac4eb24918460cc
#
_cell.length_a   1.000
_cell.length_b   1.000
_cell.length_c   1.000
_cell.angle_alpha   90.00
_cell.angle_beta   90.00
_cell.angle_gamma   90.00
#
_symmetry.space_group_name_H-M   'P 1'
#
loop_
_entity.id
_entity.type
_entity.pdbx_description
1 polymer ?
#
loop_
_entity_poly.entity_id
_entity_poly.type
_entity_poly.pdbx_seq_one_letter_code
_entity_poly.pdbx_strand_id
1 'polypeptide(L)'
;MTEIFERLVVARIELLPAPEVTTHFIFTRDGFVALVERRASGFGGIGGAGMLVSSSGGLAPLVWRDERAFFVARGFEQEASPEEVEKLKQFSADLKFALAAMPVM
;
A
#
# COMPACT_ATOMS: atom_id res chain seq x y z
N MET A 1 -9.04 4.04 -17.13
CA MET A 1 -9.21 3.01 -16.10
C MET A 1 -8.56 1.71 -16.45
N THR A 2 -8.76 1.23 -17.66
CA THR A 2 -8.17 -0.04 -18.10
C THR A 2 -6.67 -0.06 -17.94
N GLU A 3 -5.98 1.01 -18.31
CA GLU A 3 -4.53 1.09 -18.16
C GLU A 3 -4.06 0.95 -16.73
N ILE A 4 -4.77 1.54 -15.78
CA ILE A 4 -4.40 1.44 -14.37
C ILE A 4 -4.48 -0.01 -13.91
N PHE A 5 -5.57 -0.70 -14.24
CA PHE A 5 -5.73 -2.09 -13.85
C PHE A 5 -4.69 -2.99 -14.51
N GLU A 6 -4.36 -2.73 -15.77
CA GLU A 6 -3.32 -3.48 -16.44
C GLU A 6 -1.95 -3.30 -15.76
N ARG A 7 -1.63 -2.09 -15.35
CA ARG A 7 -0.37 -1.82 -14.67
C ARG A 7 -0.32 -2.46 -13.29
N LEU A 8 -1.45 -2.48 -12.58
CA LEU A 8 -1.53 -3.16 -11.30
C LEU A 8 -1.29 -4.65 -11.45
N VAL A 9 -1.89 -5.26 -12.47
CA VAL A 9 -1.71 -6.70 -12.73
C VAL A 9 -0.25 -7.00 -13.06
N VAL A 10 0.37 -6.19 -13.90
CA VAL A 10 1.78 -6.38 -14.26
C VAL A 10 2.67 -6.24 -13.03
N ALA A 11 2.37 -5.32 -12.13
CA ALA A 11 3.13 -5.12 -10.90
C ALA A 11 2.77 -6.11 -9.81
N ARG A 12 1.80 -7.00 -10.06
CA ARG A 12 1.31 -7.99 -9.09
C ARG A 12 0.66 -7.35 -7.87
N ILE A 13 0.09 -6.18 -8.03
CA ILE A 13 -0.61 -5.48 -6.96
C ILE A 13 -2.09 -5.81 -7.06
N GLU A 14 -2.67 -6.23 -5.94
CA GLU A 14 -4.07 -6.61 -5.88
C GLU A 14 -4.87 -5.62 -5.06
N LEU A 15 -6.13 -5.47 -5.43
CA LEU A 15 -7.07 -4.68 -4.65
C LEU A 15 -7.70 -5.60 -3.61
N LEU A 16 -7.54 -5.27 -2.34
CA LEU A 16 -8.12 -6.06 -1.27
C LEU A 16 -9.55 -5.60 -1.01
N PRO A 17 -10.54 -6.50 -1.14
CA PRO A 17 -11.93 -6.12 -0.89
C PRO A 17 -12.13 -5.78 0.58
N ALA A 18 -12.66 -4.59 0.85
CA ALA A 18 -12.97 -4.16 2.21
C ALA A 18 -14.20 -3.26 2.14
N PRO A 19 -15.40 -3.86 1.99
CA PRO A 19 -16.62 -3.07 1.77
C PRO A 19 -16.96 -2.11 2.90
N GLU A 20 -16.50 -2.38 4.12
CA GLU A 20 -16.74 -1.46 5.23
C GLU A 20 -15.82 -0.25 5.20
N VAL A 21 -14.79 -0.24 4.40
CA VAL A 21 -13.88 0.90 4.25
C VAL A 21 -14.30 1.70 3.04
N THR A 22 -14.95 2.84 3.28
CA THR A 22 -15.51 3.64 2.19
C THR A 22 -14.65 4.83 1.80
N THR A 23 -13.63 5.15 2.60
CA THR A 23 -12.78 6.33 2.38
C THR A 23 -11.50 6.03 1.61
N HIS A 24 -11.12 4.75 1.54
CA HIS A 24 -9.87 4.35 0.91
C HIS A 24 -10.02 3.06 0.14
N PHE A 25 -9.16 2.90 -0.86
CA PHE A 25 -8.92 1.60 -1.48
C PHE A 25 -7.72 0.98 -0.77
N ILE A 26 -7.72 -0.34 -0.65
CA ILE A 26 -6.62 -1.07 -0.01
C ILE A 26 -5.94 -1.93 -1.06
N PHE A 27 -4.67 -1.64 -1.33
CA PHE A 27 -3.87 -2.43 -2.28
C PHE A 27 -2.85 -3.24 -1.53
N THR A 28 -2.55 -4.43 -2.03
CA THR A 28 -1.65 -5.35 -1.35
C THR A 28 -0.74 -6.08 -2.32
N ARG A 29 0.47 -6.43 -1.83
CA ARG A 29 1.43 -7.26 -2.54
C ARG A 29 2.43 -7.82 -1.52
N ASP A 30 2.66 -9.14 -1.57
CA ASP A 30 3.68 -9.81 -0.75
C ASP A 30 3.59 -9.51 0.75
N GLY A 31 2.36 -9.40 1.26
CA GLY A 31 2.17 -9.16 2.69
C GLY A 31 2.25 -7.69 3.09
N PHE A 32 2.49 -6.79 2.14
CA PHE A 32 2.44 -5.36 2.38
C PHE A 32 1.11 -4.81 1.92
N VAL A 33 0.72 -3.67 2.48
CA VAL A 33 -0.56 -3.05 2.17
C VAL A 33 -0.37 -1.55 2.08
N ALA A 34 -1.14 -0.91 1.21
CA ALA A 34 -1.14 0.54 1.06
C ALA A 34 -2.57 1.04 0.99
N LEU A 35 -2.82 2.17 1.62
CA LEU A 35 -4.13 2.83 1.59
C LEU A 35 -4.08 3.95 0.57
N VAL A 36 -5.03 3.95 -0.36
CA VAL A 36 -5.14 4.98 -1.38
C VAL A 36 -6.47 5.68 -1.19
N GLU A 37 -6.43 6.99 -1.09
CA GLU A 37 -7.62 7.78 -0.86
C GLU A 37 -8.64 7.58 -2.00
N ARG A 38 -9.90 7.40 -1.62
CA ARG A 38 -10.99 7.29 -2.58
C ARG A 38 -11.56 8.69 -2.83
N ARG A 39 -11.58 9.08 -4.08
CA ARG A 39 -12.15 10.37 -4.50
C ARG A 39 -13.24 10.14 -5.55
N ALA A 40 -14.12 11.12 -5.72
CA ALA A 40 -15.15 11.05 -6.72
C ALA A 40 -14.59 10.85 -8.13
N SER A 41 -13.41 11.39 -8.38
CA SER A 41 -12.73 11.25 -9.68
C SER A 41 -11.91 9.97 -9.80
N GLY A 42 -11.85 9.14 -8.76
CA GLY A 42 -11.10 7.88 -8.77
C GLY A 42 -10.14 7.76 -7.59
N PHE A 43 -8.84 7.61 -7.90
CA PHE A 43 -7.82 7.41 -6.87
C PHE A 43 -7.21 8.74 -6.45
N GLY A 44 -7.07 8.92 -5.14
CA GLY A 44 -6.35 10.04 -4.59
C GLY A 44 -4.92 9.67 -4.26
N GLY A 45 -4.34 10.33 -3.26
CA GLY A 45 -2.96 10.07 -2.85
C GLY A 45 -2.82 8.80 -2.04
N ILE A 46 -1.61 8.28 -1.98
CA ILE A 46 -1.28 7.15 -1.12
C ILE A 46 -1.13 7.69 0.29
N GLY A 47 -2.02 7.26 1.18
CA GLY A 47 -2.06 7.79 2.53
C GLY A 47 -1.15 7.08 3.51
N GLY A 48 -0.92 5.78 3.32
CA GLY A 48 -0.05 5.02 4.21
C GLY A 48 0.28 3.68 3.60
N ALA A 49 1.43 3.15 3.97
CA ALA A 49 1.85 1.83 3.52
C ALA A 49 2.61 1.13 4.65
N GLY A 50 2.52 -0.17 4.71
CA GLY A 50 3.17 -0.94 5.75
C GLY A 50 2.90 -2.43 5.60
N MET A 51 3.00 -3.14 6.71
CA MET A 51 2.77 -4.58 6.72
C MET A 51 1.29 -4.87 6.99
N LEU A 52 0.74 -5.84 6.25
CA LEU A 52 -0.61 -6.31 6.50
C LEU A 52 -0.59 -7.21 7.75
N VAL A 53 -1.33 -6.83 8.78
CA VAL A 53 -1.31 -7.56 10.05
C VAL A 53 -2.63 -8.23 10.39
N SER A 54 -3.64 -8.08 9.55
CA SER A 54 -4.90 -8.77 9.75
C SER A 54 -5.62 -8.97 8.43
N SER A 55 -6.44 -10.01 8.37
CA SER A 55 -7.21 -10.30 7.15
C SER A 55 -8.23 -9.23 6.82
N SER A 56 -8.54 -8.36 7.76
CA SER A 56 -9.48 -7.27 7.54
C SER A 56 -8.79 -6.00 7.02
N GLY A 57 -7.51 -6.08 6.67
CA GLY A 57 -6.78 -4.96 6.12
C GLY A 57 -6.06 -4.10 7.15
N GLY A 58 -5.83 -4.64 8.34
CA GLY A 58 -5.07 -3.92 9.35
C GLY A 58 -3.66 -3.61 8.88
N LEU A 59 -3.18 -2.42 9.16
CA LEU A 59 -1.92 -1.90 8.66
C LEU A 59 -0.98 -1.57 9.80
N ALA A 60 0.26 -2.07 9.72
CA ALA A 60 1.34 -1.66 10.60
C ALA A 60 2.32 -0.81 9.79
N PRO A 61 2.29 0.51 9.94
CA PRO A 61 3.19 1.39 9.19
C PRO A 61 4.64 1.22 9.63
N LEU A 62 5.55 1.61 8.75
CA LEU A 62 6.97 1.56 9.03
C LEU A 62 7.38 2.78 9.85
N VAL A 63 8.04 2.53 10.97
CA VAL A 63 8.50 3.57 11.89
C VAL A 63 10.01 3.42 12.07
N TRP A 64 10.74 4.52 12.02
CA TRP A 64 12.19 4.53 12.23
C TRP A 64 12.53 4.96 13.64
N ARG A 65 13.38 4.17 14.31
CA ARG A 65 13.90 4.47 15.65
C ARG A 65 15.40 4.19 15.65
N ASP A 66 16.18 5.22 15.85
CA ASP A 66 17.66 5.07 15.96
C ASP A 66 18.25 4.26 14.79
N GLU A 67 17.91 4.63 13.57
CA GLU A 67 18.39 3.99 12.35
C GLU A 67 17.87 2.57 12.12
N ARG A 68 16.95 2.12 12.96
CA ARG A 68 16.29 0.82 12.78
C ARG A 68 14.83 1.04 12.41
N ALA A 69 14.33 0.19 11.54
CA ALA A 69 12.95 0.28 11.07
C ALA A 69 12.09 -0.79 11.74
N PHE A 70 10.86 -0.42 12.08
CA PHE A 70 9.92 -1.32 12.71
C PHE A 70 8.55 -1.17 12.07
N PHE A 71 7.83 -2.28 11.92
CA PHE A 71 6.41 -2.23 11.61
C PHE A 71 5.65 -2.18 12.92
N VAL A 72 4.90 -1.11 13.15
CA VAL A 72 4.26 -0.88 14.45
C VAL A 72 2.78 -0.62 14.27
N ALA A 73 1.98 -1.36 15.00
CA ALA A 73 0.54 -1.13 15.11
C ALA A 73 0.14 -1.43 16.54
N ARG A 74 -1.10 -1.14 16.88
CA ARG A 74 -1.59 -1.41 18.24
C ARG A 74 -1.48 -2.90 18.55
N GLY A 75 -0.70 -3.24 19.56
CA GLY A 75 -0.49 -4.63 19.95
C GLY A 75 0.43 -5.42 19.03
N PHE A 76 1.15 -4.73 18.13
CA PHE A 76 2.02 -5.38 17.18
C PHE A 76 3.28 -4.55 16.97
N GLU A 77 4.43 -5.21 17.04
CA GLU A 77 5.70 -4.54 16.73
C GLU A 77 6.67 -5.60 16.20
N GLN A 78 7.23 -5.34 15.04
CA GLN A 78 8.18 -6.26 14.42
C GLN A 78 9.27 -5.45 13.72
N GLU A 79 10.52 -5.78 14.00
CA GLU A 79 11.62 -5.13 13.32
C GLU A 79 11.62 -5.50 11.84
N ALA A 80 11.77 -4.49 10.98
CA ALA A 80 11.82 -4.69 9.54
C ALA A 80 13.26 -4.94 9.12
N SER A 81 13.48 -5.98 8.34
CA SER A 81 14.79 -6.23 7.76
C SER A 81 15.06 -5.23 6.63
N PRO A 82 16.34 -5.01 6.28
CA PRO A 82 16.65 -4.15 5.13
C PRO A 82 15.96 -4.60 3.86
N GLU A 83 15.81 -5.91 3.67
CA GLU A 83 15.12 -6.47 2.51
C GLU A 83 13.65 -6.11 2.53
N GLU A 84 13.00 -6.19 3.70
CA GLU A 84 11.60 -5.81 3.84
C GLU A 84 11.39 -4.32 3.56
N VAL A 85 12.29 -3.48 4.04
CA VAL A 85 12.23 -2.05 3.78
C VAL A 85 12.31 -1.76 2.28
N GLU A 86 13.21 -2.43 1.58
CA GLU A 86 13.35 -2.26 0.14
C GLU A 86 12.11 -2.75 -0.61
N LYS A 87 11.54 -3.88 -0.20
CA LYS A 87 10.32 -4.40 -0.82
C LYS A 87 9.15 -3.45 -0.63
N LEU A 88 9.02 -2.86 0.54
CA LEU A 88 7.96 -1.89 0.82
C LEU A 88 8.15 -0.63 -0.03
N LYS A 89 9.38 -0.14 -0.15
CA LYS A 89 9.68 1.01 -1.00
C LYS A 89 9.34 0.71 -2.45
N GLN A 90 9.69 -0.46 -2.93
CA GLN A 90 9.41 -0.86 -4.30
C GLN A 90 7.92 -0.99 -4.55
N PHE A 91 7.20 -1.58 -3.59
CA PHE A 91 5.74 -1.68 -3.67
C PHE A 91 5.10 -0.29 -3.77
N SER A 92 5.51 0.63 -2.91
CA SER A 92 4.98 1.99 -2.93
C SER A 92 5.29 2.70 -4.24
N ALA A 93 6.51 2.54 -4.77
CA ALA A 93 6.90 3.14 -6.02
C ALA A 93 6.10 2.57 -7.19
N ASP A 94 5.94 1.25 -7.22
CA ASP A 94 5.19 0.58 -8.28
C ASP A 94 3.70 0.97 -8.25
N LEU A 95 3.14 1.07 -7.05
CA LEU A 95 1.76 1.50 -6.90
C LEU A 95 1.58 2.94 -7.38
N LYS A 96 2.48 3.82 -6.97
CA LYS A 96 2.44 5.22 -7.38
C LYS A 96 2.53 5.33 -8.90
N PHE A 97 3.42 4.57 -9.52
CA PHE A 97 3.57 4.56 -10.96
C PHE A 97 2.29 4.07 -11.65
N ALA A 98 1.70 2.99 -11.14
CA ALA A 98 0.49 2.44 -11.74
C ALA A 98 -0.68 3.42 -11.66
N LEU A 99 -0.85 4.07 -10.51
CA LEU A 99 -1.95 5.01 -10.31
C LEU A 99 -1.73 6.35 -11.03
N ALA A 100 -0.47 6.71 -11.26
CA ALA A 100 -0.13 7.93 -11.98
C ALA A 100 -0.29 7.79 -13.49
N ALA A 101 -0.65 6.61 -13.96
CA ALA A 101 -0.82 6.34 -15.39
C ALA A 101 -2.07 6.97 -15.99
N MET A 102 -2.65 7.92 -15.30
CA MET A 102 -3.78 8.64 -15.84
C MET A 102 -3.35 9.43 -17.07
N PRO A 103 -4.14 9.43 -18.12
CA PRO A 103 -3.79 10.24 -19.27
C PRO A 103 -3.75 11.69 -18.84
N VAL A 104 -2.66 12.29 -19.14
CA VAL A 104 -2.51 13.69 -18.82
C VAL A 104 -2.82 14.44 -20.08
N MET A 105 -3.69 15.23 -19.98
CA MET A 105 -4.02 15.87 -21.16
C MET A 105 -3.64 17.10 -21.32
#